data_52a09e8b40cbb06aedc762ce2233fbf7
#
_entry.id   52a09e8b40cbb06aedc762ce2233fbf7
#
_cell.length_a   1.000
_cell.length_b   1.000
_cell.length_c   1.000
_cell.angle_alpha   90.00
_cell.angle_beta   90.00
_cell.angle_gamma   90.00
#
_symmetry.space_group_name_H-M   'P 1'
#
loop_
_entity.id
_entity.type
_entity.pdbx_description
1 polymer ?
#
loop_
_entity_poly.entity_id
_entity_poly.type
_entity_poly.pdbx_seq_one_letter_code
_entity_poly.pdbx_strand_id
1 'polypeptide(L)'
;LETASNSRSAYEIANSIYRNLSDDQEHFCILFLNNANKITGFKVLFSGGMNAATVDLKVVFRNAILFGARSLILVHNHPSNTLTASQEDIKLTQEIKQAGKLLGIKILDHIIITNNSYLSMADEAII
;
A
#
# COMPACT_ATOMS: atom_id res chain seq x y z
N LEU A 1 -12.72 -1.79 14.07
CA LEU A 1 -11.55 -1.25 13.39
C LEU A 1 -10.27 -1.86 13.96
N GLU A 2 -9.40 -2.33 13.10
CA GLU A 2 -8.15 -2.94 13.51
C GLU A 2 -7.02 -1.93 13.49
N THR A 3 -6.10 -2.06 14.45
CA THR A 3 -4.94 -1.16 14.57
C THR A 3 -3.76 -1.73 13.80
N ALA A 4 -3.17 -0.92 12.93
CA ALA A 4 -1.92 -1.24 12.26
C ALA A 4 -0.76 -0.75 13.12
N SER A 5 -0.42 -1.52 14.17
CA SER A 5 0.63 -1.13 15.12
C SER A 5 2.04 -1.44 14.61
N ASN A 6 2.17 -2.33 13.64
CA ASN A 6 3.44 -2.70 13.01
C ASN A 6 3.19 -3.29 11.64
N SER A 7 4.26 -3.58 10.91
CA SER A 7 4.15 -4.13 9.55
C SER A 7 3.45 -5.49 9.53
N ARG A 8 3.65 -6.31 10.55
CA ARG A 8 3.01 -7.63 10.63
C ARG A 8 1.50 -7.53 10.71
N SER A 9 0.98 -6.66 11.57
CA SER A 9 -0.48 -6.45 11.68
C SER A 9 -1.06 -5.88 10.39
N ALA A 10 -0.37 -4.95 9.76
CA ALA A 10 -0.79 -4.40 8.47
C ALA A 10 -0.81 -5.48 7.38
N TYR A 11 0.22 -6.34 7.34
CA TYR A 11 0.27 -7.45 6.40
C TYR A 11 -0.90 -8.42 6.60
N GLU A 12 -1.22 -8.76 7.83
CA GLU A 12 -2.32 -9.71 8.10
C GLU A 12 -3.65 -9.17 7.60
N ILE A 13 -3.90 -7.88 7.78
CA ILE A 13 -5.11 -7.23 7.27
C ILE A 13 -5.09 -7.23 5.74
N ALA A 14 -3.98 -6.81 5.15
CA ALA A 14 -3.84 -6.79 3.69
C ALA A 14 -3.98 -8.18 3.08
N ASN A 15 -3.41 -9.19 3.71
CA ASN A 15 -3.49 -10.56 3.24
C ASN A 15 -4.93 -11.06 3.20
N SER A 16 -5.75 -10.68 4.18
CA SER A 16 -7.17 -11.04 4.20
C SER A 16 -7.93 -10.42 3.03
N ILE A 17 -7.55 -9.21 2.61
CA ILE A 17 -8.10 -8.56 1.42
C ILE A 17 -7.69 -9.31 0.16
N TYR A 18 -6.40 -9.64 0.05
CA TYR A 18 -5.83 -10.26 -1.15
C TYR A 18 -6.30 -11.70 -1.36
N ARG A 19 -6.79 -12.38 -0.33
CA ARG A 19 -7.42 -13.71 -0.48
C ARG A 19 -8.63 -13.68 -1.40
N ASN A 20 -9.28 -12.54 -1.54
CA ASN A 20 -10.46 -12.38 -2.38
C ASN A 20 -10.12 -11.82 -3.77
N LEU A 21 -8.84 -11.64 -4.06
CA LEU A 21 -8.37 -11.15 -5.34
C LEU A 21 -7.63 -12.25 -6.09
N SER A 22 -7.60 -12.13 -7.42
CA SER A 22 -6.86 -13.09 -8.25
C SER A 22 -5.36 -12.99 -7.93
N ASP A 23 -4.69 -14.14 -7.87
CA ASP A 23 -3.26 -14.19 -7.55
C ASP A 23 -2.37 -14.24 -8.78
N ASP A 24 -2.96 -14.24 -9.98
CA ASP A 24 -2.25 -14.29 -11.26
C ASP A 24 -1.95 -12.91 -11.84
N GLN A 25 -2.40 -11.85 -11.19
CA GLN A 25 -2.10 -10.48 -11.64
C GLN A 25 -1.81 -9.60 -10.44
N GLU A 26 -1.16 -8.46 -10.70
CA GLU A 26 -0.87 -7.48 -9.66
C GLU A 26 -2.10 -6.66 -9.32
N HIS A 27 -2.24 -6.35 -8.03
CA HIS A 27 -3.25 -5.43 -7.52
C HIS A 27 -2.58 -4.41 -6.64
N PHE A 28 -2.88 -3.15 -6.85
CA PHE A 28 -2.40 -2.06 -6.01
C PHE A 28 -3.55 -1.58 -5.13
N CYS A 29 -3.35 -1.66 -3.83
CA CYS A 29 -4.35 -1.35 -2.83
C CYS A 29 -3.83 -0.29 -1.87
N ILE A 30 -4.71 0.53 -1.33
CA ILE A 30 -4.37 1.42 -0.21
C ILE A 30 -5.24 1.09 0.99
N LEU A 31 -4.62 1.13 2.17
CA LEU A 31 -5.31 1.04 3.45
C LEU A 31 -5.41 2.46 4.01
N PHE A 32 -6.60 2.82 4.48
CA PHE A 32 -6.86 4.13 5.07
C PHE A 32 -6.79 4.03 6.59
N LEU A 33 -6.07 4.94 7.23
CA LEU A 33 -5.90 4.94 8.68
C LEU A 33 -6.33 6.29 9.27
N ASN A 34 -6.87 6.22 10.48
CA ASN A 34 -7.20 7.40 11.26
C ASN A 34 -6.02 7.82 12.15
N ASN A 35 -6.22 8.86 12.99
CA ASN A 35 -5.19 9.37 13.89
C ASN A 35 -4.68 8.35 14.91
N ALA A 36 -5.48 7.35 15.24
CA ALA A 36 -5.08 6.30 16.18
C ALA A 36 -4.43 5.11 15.47
N ASN A 37 -4.07 5.27 14.20
CA ASN A 37 -3.52 4.21 13.34
C ASN A 37 -4.44 3.00 13.20
N LYS A 38 -5.74 3.23 13.33
CA LYS A 38 -6.74 2.20 13.05
C LYS A 38 -7.10 2.24 11.58
N ILE A 39 -7.18 1.06 10.98
CA ILE A 39 -7.57 0.93 9.58
C ILE A 39 -9.07 1.10 9.48
N THR A 40 -9.49 2.16 8.78
CA THR A 40 -10.90 2.50 8.62
C THR A 40 -11.50 1.97 7.33
N GLY A 41 -10.67 1.54 6.40
CA GLY A 41 -11.10 0.99 5.13
C GLY A 41 -9.95 0.74 4.19
N PHE A 42 -10.28 0.28 3.00
CA PHE A 42 -9.30 0.03 1.96
C PHE A 42 -9.91 0.25 0.59
N LYS A 43 -9.06 0.36 -0.42
CA LYS A 43 -9.51 0.41 -1.81
C LYS A 43 -8.47 -0.23 -2.72
N VAL A 44 -8.93 -1.11 -3.60
CA VAL A 44 -8.11 -1.62 -4.69
C VAL A 44 -8.19 -0.59 -5.82
N LEU A 45 -7.07 0.05 -6.13
CA LEU A 45 -7.04 1.15 -7.10
C LEU A 45 -6.75 0.67 -8.52
N PHE A 46 -5.86 -0.31 -8.66
CA PHE A 46 -5.42 -0.78 -9.96
C PHE A 46 -5.22 -2.28 -9.93
N SER A 47 -5.52 -2.94 -11.04
CA SER A 47 -5.29 -4.37 -11.23
C SER A 47 -4.77 -4.61 -12.64
N GLY A 48 -3.92 -5.62 -12.80
CA GLY A 48 -3.34 -5.98 -14.09
C GLY A 48 -1.84 -5.81 -14.09
N GLY A 49 -1.23 -5.71 -15.26
CA GLY A 49 0.20 -5.47 -15.40
C GLY A 49 0.55 -4.05 -15.00
N MET A 50 1.05 -3.87 -13.79
CA MET A 50 1.29 -2.55 -13.23
C MET A 50 2.75 -2.13 -13.33
N ASN A 51 2.93 -0.83 -13.55
CA ASN A 51 4.21 -0.16 -13.40
C ASN A 51 3.96 1.24 -12.81
N ALA A 52 5.03 2.02 -12.61
CA ALA A 52 4.90 3.34 -12.01
C ALA A 52 3.95 4.27 -12.79
N ALA A 53 3.85 4.10 -14.13
CA ALA A 53 2.97 4.92 -14.95
C ALA A 53 1.49 4.55 -14.78
N THR A 54 1.19 3.36 -14.30
CA THR A 54 -0.18 2.88 -14.10
C THR A 54 -0.82 3.53 -12.87
N VAL A 55 -0.04 3.81 -11.83
CA VAL A 55 -0.55 4.37 -10.59
C VAL A 55 -0.57 5.89 -10.67
N ASP A 56 -1.77 6.44 -10.71
CA ASP A 56 -1.99 7.89 -10.80
C ASP A 56 -2.10 8.47 -9.39
N LEU A 57 -1.20 9.38 -9.06
CA LEU A 57 -1.19 10.04 -7.74
C LEU A 57 -2.51 10.76 -7.46
N LYS A 58 -3.15 11.32 -8.47
CA LYS A 58 -4.44 11.99 -8.29
C LYS A 58 -5.51 11.03 -7.79
N VAL A 59 -5.51 9.81 -8.29
CA VAL A 59 -6.46 8.78 -7.87
C VAL A 59 -6.17 8.36 -6.43
N VAL A 60 -4.90 8.15 -6.08
CA VAL A 60 -4.49 7.81 -4.71
C VAL A 60 -5.01 8.84 -3.72
N PHE A 61 -4.71 10.12 -3.96
CA PHE A 61 -5.03 11.18 -2.99
C PHE A 61 -6.48 11.61 -3.04
N ARG A 62 -7.15 11.50 -4.17
CA ARG A 62 -8.60 11.70 -4.22
C ARG A 62 -9.31 10.72 -3.29
N ASN A 63 -8.94 9.45 -3.35
CA ASN A 63 -9.53 8.45 -2.46
C ASN A 63 -9.16 8.70 -1.00
N ALA A 64 -7.90 9.05 -0.72
CA ALA A 64 -7.47 9.36 0.63
C ALA A 64 -8.28 10.51 1.24
N ILE A 65 -8.50 11.56 0.47
CA ILE A 65 -9.27 12.73 0.90
C ILE A 65 -10.75 12.38 1.08
N LEU A 66 -11.34 11.67 0.12
CA LEU A 66 -12.75 11.28 0.19
C LEU A 66 -13.06 10.40 1.39
N PHE A 67 -12.14 9.51 1.75
CA PHE A 67 -12.30 8.63 2.90
C PHE A 67 -11.79 9.22 4.21
N GLY A 68 -11.33 10.46 4.18
CA GLY A 68 -10.86 11.16 5.39
C GLY A 68 -9.63 10.53 6.02
N ALA A 69 -8.77 9.92 5.22
CA ALA A 69 -7.58 9.24 5.73
C ALA A 69 -6.56 10.25 6.28
N ARG A 70 -5.99 9.93 7.43
CA ARG A 70 -4.87 10.70 8.01
C ARG A 70 -3.54 10.12 7.60
N SER A 71 -3.52 8.81 7.37
CA SER A 71 -2.34 8.08 6.93
C SER A 71 -2.75 6.98 5.96
N LEU A 72 -1.79 6.53 5.16
CA LEU A 72 -2.00 5.44 4.21
C LEU A 72 -0.93 4.38 4.40
N ILE A 73 -1.30 3.14 4.11
CA ILE A 73 -0.36 2.06 3.85
C ILE A 73 -0.63 1.59 2.43
N LEU A 74 0.43 1.56 1.63
CA LEU A 74 0.36 1.07 0.25
C LEU A 74 0.61 -0.44 0.25
N VAL A 75 -0.10 -1.16 -0.58
CA VAL A 75 0.05 -2.62 -0.68
C VAL A 75 0.00 -3.02 -2.13
N HIS A 76 0.91 -3.88 -2.55
CA HIS A 76 0.75 -4.59 -3.81
C HIS A 76 1.36 -5.98 -3.69
N ASN A 77 0.97 -6.86 -4.61
CA ASN A 77 1.45 -8.23 -4.64
C ASN A 77 2.39 -8.45 -5.81
N HIS A 78 3.34 -9.37 -5.62
CA HIS A 78 4.18 -9.86 -6.71
C HIS A 78 3.77 -11.31 -7.03
N PRO A 79 3.04 -11.54 -8.15
CA PRO A 79 2.63 -12.90 -8.51
C PRO A 79 3.81 -13.85 -8.75
N SER A 80 4.99 -13.31 -9.06
CA SER A 80 6.22 -14.08 -9.22
C SER A 80 6.78 -14.60 -7.89
N ASN A 81 6.23 -14.20 -6.75
CA ASN A 81 6.73 -14.50 -5.41
C ASN A 81 8.10 -13.92 -5.09
N THR A 82 8.53 -12.90 -5.84
CA THR A 82 9.79 -12.21 -5.58
C THR A 82 9.59 -11.16 -4.49
N LEU A 83 10.29 -11.29 -3.36
CA LEU A 83 10.21 -10.36 -2.23
C LEU A 83 11.25 -9.24 -2.34
N THR A 84 11.40 -8.69 -3.52
CA THR A 84 12.33 -7.58 -3.76
C THR A 84 11.53 -6.38 -4.27
N ALA A 85 11.73 -5.23 -3.64
CA ALA A 85 11.16 -4.00 -4.16
C ALA A 85 11.91 -3.61 -5.43
N SER A 86 11.19 -3.45 -6.54
CA SER A 86 11.79 -2.98 -7.77
C SER A 86 12.16 -1.50 -7.66
N GLN A 87 13.04 -1.03 -8.54
CA GLN A 87 13.36 0.40 -8.59
C GLN A 87 12.12 1.24 -8.88
N GLU A 88 11.22 0.72 -9.71
CA GLU A 88 9.95 1.39 -10.00
C GLU A 88 9.05 1.46 -8.77
N ASP A 89 8.97 0.39 -7.98
CA ASP A 89 8.23 0.36 -6.72
C ASP A 89 8.76 1.42 -5.75
N ILE A 90 10.06 1.51 -5.61
CA ILE A 90 10.71 2.46 -4.70
C ILE A 90 10.45 3.89 -5.17
N LYS A 91 10.63 4.16 -6.45
CA LYS A 91 10.41 5.48 -7.02
C LYS A 91 8.96 5.93 -6.84
N LEU A 92 8.01 5.06 -7.15
CA LEU A 92 6.59 5.34 -6.99
C LEU A 92 6.27 5.67 -5.53
N THR A 93 6.78 4.87 -4.59
CA THR A 93 6.55 5.07 -3.18
C THR A 93 7.09 6.41 -2.70
N GLN A 94 8.28 6.79 -3.17
CA GLN A 94 8.88 8.07 -2.83
C GLN A 94 8.05 9.25 -3.36
N GLU A 95 7.54 9.14 -4.58
CA GLU A 95 6.68 10.17 -5.17
C GLU A 95 5.38 10.32 -4.37
N ILE A 96 4.75 9.21 -4.02
CA ILE A 96 3.52 9.23 -3.20
C ILE A 96 3.81 9.82 -1.83
N LYS A 97 4.94 9.47 -1.22
CA LYS A 97 5.33 9.97 0.09
C LYS A 97 5.54 11.48 0.08
N GLN A 98 6.19 12.00 -0.95
CA GLN A 98 6.40 13.45 -1.09
C GLN A 98 5.07 14.18 -1.28
N ALA A 99 4.20 13.68 -2.14
CA ALA A 99 2.89 14.28 -2.37
C ALA A 99 2.04 14.25 -1.09
N GLY A 100 2.08 13.14 -0.37
CA GLY A 100 1.36 13.01 0.91
C GLY A 100 1.85 14.01 1.94
N LYS A 101 3.15 14.26 1.99
CA LYS A 101 3.72 15.24 2.92
C LYS A 101 3.16 16.64 2.67
N LEU A 102 3.00 17.02 1.41
CA LEU A 102 2.42 18.32 1.06
C LEU A 102 0.94 18.42 1.44
N LEU A 103 0.22 17.30 1.43
CA LEU A 103 -1.21 17.26 1.72
C LEU A 103 -1.52 16.94 3.19
N GLY A 104 -0.50 16.71 4.01
CA GLY A 104 -0.71 16.32 5.40
C GLY A 104 -1.19 14.88 5.56
N ILE A 105 -0.93 14.02 4.58
CA ILE A 105 -1.29 12.60 4.60
C ILE A 105 0.00 11.80 4.64
N LYS A 106 0.23 11.10 5.74
CA LYS A 106 1.47 10.36 5.95
C LYS A 106 1.39 8.98 5.31
N ILE A 107 2.44 8.60 4.61
CA ILE A 107 2.60 7.24 4.08
C ILE A 107 3.43 6.46 5.10
N LEU A 108 2.81 5.51 5.77
CA LEU A 108 3.44 4.78 6.86
C LEU A 108 4.31 3.63 6.37
N ASP A 109 3.89 2.98 5.29
CA ASP A 109 4.60 1.81 4.76
C ASP A 109 4.15 1.51 3.34
N HIS A 110 4.93 0.68 2.67
CA HIS A 110 4.53 0.02 1.43
C HIS A 110 4.86 -1.46 1.59
N ILE A 111 3.83 -2.29 1.59
CA ILE A 111 3.94 -3.72 1.82
C ILE A 111 3.80 -4.47 0.51
N ILE A 112 4.78 -5.30 0.18
CA ILE A 112 4.75 -6.18 -0.97
C ILE A 112 4.37 -7.57 -0.47
N ILE A 113 3.32 -8.15 -1.05
CA ILE A 113 2.81 -9.46 -0.64
C ILE A 113 3.18 -10.51 -1.66
N THR A 114 3.65 -11.66 -1.19
CA THR A 114 3.76 -12.89 -1.96
C THR A 114 2.85 -13.95 -1.33
N ASN A 115 2.85 -15.16 -1.86
CA ASN A 115 1.95 -16.22 -1.39
C ASN A 115 2.05 -16.48 0.11
N ASN A 116 3.27 -16.48 0.66
CA ASN A 116 3.49 -16.89 2.04
C ASN A 116 4.27 -15.88 2.86
N SER A 117 4.55 -14.71 2.30
CA SER A 117 5.44 -13.76 2.98
C SER A 117 5.16 -12.34 2.53
N TYR A 118 5.88 -11.40 3.12
CA TYR A 118 5.77 -9.99 2.77
C TYR A 118 7.10 -9.28 2.99
N LEU A 119 7.23 -8.13 2.32
CA LEU A 119 8.32 -7.20 2.54
C LEU A 119 7.70 -5.87 2.95
N SER A 120 8.19 -5.28 4.03
CA SER A 120 7.83 -3.93 4.45
C SER A 120 8.97 -2.99 4.09
N MET A 121 8.69 -1.99 3.26
CA MET A 121 9.71 -1.02 2.88
C MET A 121 10.17 -0.19 4.08
N ALA A 122 9.29 0.08 5.03
CA ALA A 122 9.65 0.81 6.25
C ALA A 122 10.59 -0.02 7.14
N ASP A 123 10.26 -1.31 7.35
CA ASP A 123 11.12 -2.20 8.14
C ASP A 123 12.51 -2.36 7.53
N GLU A 124 12.59 -2.37 6.19
CA GLU A 124 13.86 -2.51 5.47
C GLU A 124 14.56 -1.17 5.25
N ALA A 125 14.03 -0.10 5.82
CA ALA A 125 14.58 1.25 5.69
C ALA A 125 14.73 1.71 4.23
N ILE A 126 13.81 1.28 3.36
CA ILE A 126 13.78 1.69 1.96
C ILE A 126 13.08 3.04 1.82
N ILE A 127 12.13 3.29 2.70
CA ILE A 127 11.39 4.56 2.74
C ILE A 127 11.44 5.20 4.10
#